data_ecb183b0613f91542bfaeffac805c840
#
_entry.id   ecb183b0613f91542bfaeffac805c840
#
_cell.length_a   1.000
_cell.length_b   1.000
_cell.length_c   1.000
_cell.angle_alpha   90.00
_cell.angle_beta   90.00
_cell.angle_gamma   90.00
#
_symmetry.space_group_name_H-M   'P 1'
#
loop_
_entity.id
_entity.type
_entity.pdbx_description
1 polymer ?
#
loop_
_entity_poly.entity_id
_entity_poly.type
_entity_poly.pdbx_seq_one_letter_code
_entity_poly.pdbx_strand_id
1 'polypeptide(L)'
;MQQVARSPGSKTVRTNLTPLQPYLDDPNVIEIRINRYHEIVLETRQGRVIQPCDNISEFYVEKLLSSLLAYNGLPREPINNVLLPDGSRGVFCLPPAALHGTVLVAIRKHLPISLSLEDLQQQGRFAKTSTVKLGEETELLDYERELMALHERGEYVEFLRKAVNHKRNIAIAGATGSGKSTFTRSLINEIPRTERLIVLEDVHEPVAEDAQDEIGYLMYGQKGQKGRITPSEGIKACM
;
A
#
# COMPACT_ATOMS: atom_id res chain seq x y z
N MET A 1 -4.84 17.27 11.68
CA MET A 1 -6.14 16.65 11.33
C MET A 1 -6.90 17.56 10.37
N GLN A 2 -6.55 17.55 9.08
CA GLN A 2 -7.38 18.18 8.06
C GLN A 2 -8.42 17.14 7.62
N GLN A 3 -9.70 17.50 7.79
CA GLN A 3 -10.81 16.72 7.27
C GLN A 3 -10.63 16.58 5.76
N VAL A 4 -10.31 15.39 5.27
CA VAL A 4 -10.50 15.03 3.87
C VAL A 4 -11.95 15.37 3.54
N ALA A 5 -12.14 16.32 2.63
CA ALA A 5 -13.45 16.79 2.22
C ALA A 5 -14.34 15.58 1.91
N ARG A 6 -15.48 15.51 2.58
CA ARG A 6 -16.46 14.42 2.43
C ARG A 6 -16.91 14.39 0.97
N SER A 7 -16.34 13.47 0.19
CA SER A 7 -16.81 13.24 -1.18
C SER A 7 -18.28 12.82 -1.13
N PRO A 8 -19.11 13.29 -2.11
CA PRO A 8 -20.48 12.82 -2.25
C PRO A 8 -20.45 11.29 -2.39
N GLY A 9 -21.10 10.57 -1.50
CA GLY A 9 -21.07 9.09 -1.50
C GLY A 9 -20.40 8.44 -0.28
N SER A 10 -19.59 9.15 0.50
CA SER A 10 -18.93 8.62 1.70
C SER A 10 -19.89 7.94 2.69
N LYS A 11 -21.08 8.53 2.91
CA LYS A 11 -22.09 7.94 3.80
C LYS A 11 -22.69 6.65 3.22
N THR A 12 -23.00 6.61 1.92
CA THR A 12 -23.55 5.44 1.24
C THR A 12 -22.56 4.27 1.25
N VAL A 13 -21.28 4.53 0.97
CA VAL A 13 -20.23 3.50 1.02
C VAL A 13 -20.11 2.93 2.42
N ARG A 14 -20.06 3.76 3.46
CA ARG A 14 -19.97 3.30 4.86
C ARG A 14 -21.18 2.41 5.23
N THR A 15 -22.39 2.80 4.82
CA THR A 15 -23.59 1.97 5.02
C THR A 15 -23.47 0.63 4.29
N ASN A 16 -22.97 0.62 3.05
CA ASN A 16 -22.81 -0.60 2.28
C ASN A 16 -21.66 -1.49 2.80
N LEU A 17 -20.68 -0.94 3.51
CA LEU A 17 -19.61 -1.71 4.15
C LEU A 17 -20.03 -2.35 5.48
N THR A 18 -21.20 -2.02 6.05
CA THR A 18 -21.66 -2.55 7.35
C THR A 18 -21.54 -4.07 7.47
N PRO A 19 -21.91 -4.91 6.46
CA PRO A 19 -21.74 -6.37 6.55
C PRO A 19 -20.28 -6.83 6.63
N LEU A 20 -19.34 -6.06 6.12
CA LEU A 20 -17.91 -6.36 6.16
C LEU A 20 -17.19 -5.69 7.34
N GLN A 21 -17.86 -4.74 8.02
CA GLN A 21 -17.24 -3.94 9.09
C GLN A 21 -16.63 -4.79 10.21
N PRO A 22 -17.27 -5.88 10.70
CA PRO A 22 -16.67 -6.72 11.74
C PRO A 22 -15.29 -7.29 11.35
N TYR A 23 -15.11 -7.60 10.06
CA TYR A 23 -13.84 -8.13 9.55
C TYR A 23 -12.82 -7.02 9.24
N LEU A 24 -13.30 -5.86 8.84
CA LEU A 24 -12.45 -4.69 8.63
C LEU A 24 -11.90 -4.17 9.96
N ASP A 25 -12.64 -4.28 11.03
CA ASP A 25 -12.22 -3.82 12.36
C ASP A 25 -11.35 -4.86 13.11
N ASP A 26 -11.42 -6.14 12.76
CA ASP A 26 -10.61 -7.19 13.42
C ASP A 26 -9.11 -7.03 13.09
N PRO A 27 -8.23 -6.74 14.06
CA PRO A 27 -6.80 -6.55 13.83
C PRO A 27 -6.06 -7.82 13.38
N ASN A 28 -6.67 -9.00 13.51
CA ASN A 28 -6.10 -10.27 13.06
C ASN A 28 -6.35 -10.51 11.58
N VAL A 29 -7.41 -9.93 11.00
CA VAL A 29 -7.74 -10.08 9.58
C VAL A 29 -6.82 -9.19 8.76
N ILE A 30 -6.15 -9.81 7.77
CA ILE A 30 -5.22 -9.17 6.83
C ILE A 30 -5.93 -8.90 5.49
N GLU A 31 -6.71 -9.87 5.03
CA GLU A 31 -7.40 -9.82 3.75
C GLU A 31 -8.76 -10.49 3.84
N ILE A 32 -9.75 -9.91 3.18
CA ILE A 32 -11.11 -10.43 3.04
C ILE A 32 -11.29 -10.82 1.59
N ARG A 33 -11.69 -12.07 1.32
CA ARG A 33 -11.96 -12.58 -0.03
C ARG A 33 -13.37 -13.12 -0.13
N ILE A 34 -14.00 -12.89 -1.28
CA ILE A 34 -15.31 -13.44 -1.63
C ILE A 34 -15.16 -14.06 -3.02
N ASN A 35 -15.19 -15.39 -3.09
CA ASN A 35 -15.11 -16.15 -4.34
C ASN A 35 -16.48 -16.71 -4.74
N ARG A 36 -17.40 -16.79 -3.80
CA ARG A 36 -18.78 -17.24 -3.96
C ARG A 36 -19.71 -16.37 -3.14
N TYR A 37 -20.91 -16.18 -3.61
CA TYR A 37 -21.94 -15.55 -2.81
C TYR A 37 -22.25 -16.38 -1.56
N HIS A 38 -22.67 -15.72 -0.49
CA HIS A 38 -22.98 -16.31 0.81
C HIS A 38 -21.80 -17.00 1.54
N GLU A 39 -20.56 -16.72 1.10
CA GLU A 39 -19.34 -17.22 1.73
C GLU A 39 -18.31 -16.10 1.82
N ILE A 40 -17.55 -16.08 2.90
CA ILE A 40 -16.43 -15.18 3.09
C ILE A 40 -15.18 -15.97 3.48
N VAL A 41 -14.06 -15.61 2.90
CA VAL A 41 -12.75 -16.17 3.21
C VAL A 41 -11.89 -15.09 3.84
N LEU A 42 -11.42 -15.32 5.04
CA LEU A 42 -10.56 -14.40 5.78
C LEU A 42 -9.14 -14.94 5.82
N GLU A 43 -8.20 -14.15 5.38
CA GLU A 43 -6.78 -14.38 5.66
C GLU A 43 -6.43 -13.69 6.96
N THR A 44 -5.98 -14.45 7.95
CA THR A 44 -5.63 -13.92 9.25
C THR A 44 -4.17 -14.20 9.58
N ARG A 45 -3.65 -13.57 10.64
CA ARG A 45 -2.28 -13.85 11.13
C ARG A 45 -2.09 -15.30 11.58
N GLN A 46 -3.18 -16.02 11.87
CA GLN A 46 -3.19 -17.41 12.35
C GLN A 46 -3.53 -18.41 11.25
N GLY A 47 -3.81 -17.93 10.04
CA GLY A 47 -4.16 -18.74 8.88
C GLY A 47 -5.52 -18.37 8.28
N ARG A 48 -5.95 -19.17 7.33
CA ARG A 48 -7.16 -18.95 6.55
C ARG A 48 -8.40 -19.50 7.26
N VAL A 49 -9.46 -18.69 7.34
CA VAL A 49 -10.78 -19.07 7.85
C VAL A 49 -11.81 -18.92 6.73
N ILE A 50 -12.65 -19.93 6.53
CA ILE A 50 -13.77 -19.89 5.57
C ILE A 50 -15.06 -20.04 6.39
N GLN A 51 -16.01 -19.14 6.16
CA GLN A 51 -17.28 -19.19 6.89
C GLN A 51 -18.47 -18.74 6.02
N PRO A 52 -19.66 -19.29 6.25
CA PRO A 52 -20.90 -18.80 5.64
C PRO A 52 -21.16 -17.34 6.03
N CYS A 53 -21.72 -16.57 5.09
CA CYS A 53 -22.10 -15.18 5.34
C CYS A 53 -23.30 -14.81 4.46
N ASP A 54 -24.50 -15.00 4.96
CA ASP A 54 -25.76 -14.82 4.20
C ASP A 54 -25.95 -13.39 3.67
N ASN A 55 -25.32 -12.41 4.31
CA ASN A 55 -25.38 -11.01 3.89
C ASN A 55 -24.59 -10.74 2.60
N ILE A 56 -23.74 -11.66 2.14
CA ILE A 56 -22.91 -11.52 0.94
C ILE A 56 -23.65 -12.09 -0.27
N SER A 57 -24.77 -11.50 -0.63
CA SER A 57 -25.52 -11.86 -1.85
C SER A 57 -24.93 -11.18 -3.09
N GLU A 58 -25.33 -11.66 -4.30
CA GLU A 58 -24.99 -11.03 -5.56
C GLU A 58 -25.41 -9.54 -5.57
N PHE A 59 -26.64 -9.26 -5.17
CA PHE A 59 -27.16 -7.89 -5.07
C PHE A 59 -26.32 -7.03 -4.13
N TYR A 60 -25.87 -7.59 -3.01
CA TYR A 60 -25.01 -6.87 -2.07
C TYR A 60 -23.66 -6.50 -2.71
N VAL A 61 -22.99 -7.44 -3.36
CA VAL A 61 -21.67 -7.21 -3.97
C VAL A 61 -21.75 -6.18 -5.09
N GLU A 62 -22.79 -6.26 -5.94
CA GLU A 62 -23.05 -5.28 -7.00
C GLU A 62 -23.28 -3.86 -6.43
N LYS A 63 -24.08 -3.76 -5.40
CA LYS A 63 -24.38 -2.50 -4.72
C LYS A 63 -23.13 -1.92 -4.05
N LEU A 64 -22.33 -2.77 -3.41
CA LEU A 64 -21.07 -2.35 -2.78
C LEU A 64 -20.09 -1.82 -3.84
N LEU A 65 -19.86 -2.56 -4.92
CA LEU A 65 -18.99 -2.13 -6.01
C LEU A 65 -19.46 -0.79 -6.60
N SER A 66 -20.73 -0.65 -6.92
CA SER A 66 -21.29 0.58 -7.49
C SER A 66 -21.05 1.78 -6.58
N SER A 67 -21.22 1.61 -5.26
CA SER A 67 -20.96 2.66 -4.30
C SER A 67 -19.48 3.01 -4.17
N LEU A 68 -18.59 2.01 -4.22
CA LEU A 68 -17.14 2.20 -4.19
C LEU A 68 -16.63 2.88 -5.47
N LEU A 69 -17.15 2.51 -6.64
CA LEU A 69 -16.81 3.20 -7.90
C LEU A 69 -17.21 4.67 -7.86
N ALA A 70 -18.42 4.98 -7.39
CA ALA A 70 -18.87 6.36 -7.21
C ALA A 70 -18.01 7.14 -6.20
N TYR A 71 -17.62 6.49 -5.09
CA TYR A 71 -16.74 7.08 -4.09
C TYR A 71 -15.35 7.41 -4.64
N ASN A 72 -14.80 6.53 -5.49
CA ASN A 72 -13.49 6.69 -6.12
C ASN A 72 -13.53 7.53 -7.41
N GLY A 73 -14.71 7.91 -7.92
CA GLY A 73 -14.85 8.61 -9.19
C GLY A 73 -14.41 7.76 -10.40
N LEU A 74 -14.57 6.44 -10.32
CA LEU A 74 -14.09 5.49 -11.34
C LEU A 74 -15.26 4.94 -12.17
N PRO A 75 -15.06 4.72 -13.48
CA PRO A 75 -16.00 3.96 -14.30
C PRO A 75 -15.94 2.47 -13.92
N ARG A 76 -17.01 1.75 -14.29
CA ARG A 76 -17.02 0.30 -14.16
C ARG A 76 -16.18 -0.35 -15.26
N GLU A 77 -15.30 -1.24 -14.86
CA GLU A 77 -14.41 -2.02 -15.73
C GLU A 77 -14.55 -3.52 -15.42
N PRO A 78 -14.05 -4.43 -16.30
CA PRO A 78 -14.03 -5.86 -16.00
C PRO A 78 -13.29 -6.20 -14.69
N ILE A 79 -12.21 -5.47 -14.40
CA ILE A 79 -11.45 -5.54 -13.14
C ILE A 79 -11.49 -4.15 -12.52
N ASN A 80 -12.07 -4.04 -11.34
CA ASN A 80 -12.25 -2.78 -10.64
C ASN A 80 -11.35 -2.73 -9.41
N ASN A 81 -10.36 -1.84 -9.47
CA ASN A 81 -9.50 -1.54 -8.34
C ASN A 81 -10.04 -0.31 -7.62
N VAL A 82 -10.39 -0.46 -6.36
CA VAL A 82 -11.03 0.59 -5.55
C VAL A 82 -10.34 0.79 -4.22
N LEU A 83 -10.42 2.01 -3.69
CA LEU A 83 -9.99 2.34 -2.34
C LEU A 83 -11.22 2.41 -1.44
N LEU A 84 -11.14 1.79 -0.26
CA LEU A 84 -12.16 1.89 0.78
C LEU A 84 -11.91 3.13 1.65
N PRO A 85 -12.95 3.63 2.37
CA PRO A 85 -12.80 4.83 3.22
C PRO A 85 -11.80 4.71 4.38
N ASP A 86 -11.39 3.50 4.73
CA ASP A 86 -10.38 3.19 5.76
C ASP A 86 -8.95 3.04 5.19
N GLY A 87 -8.77 3.28 3.88
CA GLY A 87 -7.50 3.08 3.19
C GLY A 87 -7.25 1.66 2.72
N SER A 88 -8.16 0.72 2.99
CA SER A 88 -8.08 -0.65 2.46
C SER A 88 -8.26 -0.66 0.95
N ARG A 89 -7.63 -1.62 0.26
CA ARG A 89 -7.70 -1.76 -1.20
C ARG A 89 -8.60 -2.92 -1.58
N GLY A 90 -9.51 -2.69 -2.53
CA GLY A 90 -10.40 -3.71 -3.06
C GLY A 90 -10.15 -3.98 -4.53
N VAL A 91 -10.14 -5.25 -4.91
CA VAL A 91 -10.24 -5.71 -6.30
C VAL A 91 -11.57 -6.43 -6.45
N PHE A 92 -12.35 -6.05 -7.45
CA PHE A 92 -13.67 -6.62 -7.73
C PHE A 92 -13.74 -7.04 -9.19
N CYS A 93 -14.02 -8.32 -9.43
CA CYS A 93 -14.34 -8.88 -10.74
C CYS A 93 -15.68 -9.58 -10.64
N LEU A 94 -16.67 -9.07 -11.39
CA LEU A 94 -18.02 -9.61 -11.45
C LEU A 94 -18.29 -10.16 -12.86
N PRO A 95 -19.33 -10.97 -13.08
CA PRO A 95 -19.71 -11.36 -14.42
C PRO A 95 -19.89 -10.13 -15.36
N PRO A 96 -19.46 -10.22 -16.65
CA PRO A 96 -18.95 -11.42 -17.34
C PRO A 96 -17.45 -11.68 -17.15
N ALA A 97 -16.69 -10.84 -16.43
CA ALA A 97 -15.27 -11.07 -16.17
C ALA A 97 -15.02 -12.23 -15.20
N ALA A 98 -15.92 -12.43 -14.24
CA ALA A 98 -15.99 -13.65 -13.45
C ALA A 98 -16.98 -14.64 -14.09
N LEU A 99 -16.90 -15.92 -13.74
CA LEU A 99 -17.85 -16.93 -14.18
C LEU A 99 -19.24 -16.62 -13.59
N HIS A 100 -20.31 -16.81 -14.38
CA HIS A 100 -21.68 -16.64 -13.89
C HIS A 100 -21.94 -17.47 -12.63
N GLY A 101 -22.60 -16.88 -11.64
CA GLY A 101 -22.84 -17.46 -10.33
C GLY A 101 -21.64 -17.39 -9.37
N THR A 102 -20.53 -16.82 -9.80
CA THR A 102 -19.35 -16.58 -8.98
C THR A 102 -18.95 -15.10 -8.96
N VAL A 103 -18.04 -14.74 -8.10
CA VAL A 103 -17.46 -13.43 -7.99
C VAL A 103 -16.01 -13.56 -7.53
N LEU A 104 -15.16 -12.61 -7.87
CA LEU A 104 -13.83 -12.51 -7.26
C LEU A 104 -13.72 -11.13 -6.62
N VAL A 105 -13.71 -11.13 -5.30
CA VAL A 105 -13.44 -9.92 -4.51
C VAL A 105 -12.29 -10.23 -3.59
N ALA A 106 -11.31 -9.32 -3.54
CA ALA A 106 -10.23 -9.33 -2.56
C ALA A 106 -10.10 -7.92 -1.97
N ILE A 107 -10.26 -7.81 -0.66
CA ILE A 107 -10.08 -6.55 0.08
C ILE A 107 -8.91 -6.74 1.02
N ARG A 108 -7.80 -6.09 0.70
CA ARG A 108 -6.61 -6.10 1.54
C ARG A 108 -6.64 -4.93 2.49
N LYS A 109 -6.60 -5.22 3.78
CA LYS A 109 -6.66 -4.20 4.81
C LYS A 109 -5.40 -3.34 4.81
N HIS A 110 -5.61 -2.05 4.99
CA HIS A 110 -4.54 -1.13 5.34
C HIS A 110 -4.29 -1.25 6.86
N LEU A 111 -3.09 -1.73 7.22
CA LEU A 111 -2.66 -1.76 8.62
C LEU A 111 -1.77 -0.53 8.85
N PRO A 112 -2.21 0.45 9.65
CA PRO A 112 -1.43 1.66 9.93
C PRO A 112 -0.31 1.35 10.95
N ILE A 113 0.60 0.42 10.61
CA ILE A 113 1.77 0.12 11.42
C ILE A 113 2.91 1.00 10.93
N SER A 114 3.30 1.97 11.74
CA SER A 114 4.55 2.70 11.55
C SER A 114 5.59 2.07 12.49
N LEU A 115 6.68 1.55 11.92
CA LEU A 115 7.82 1.03 12.65
C LEU A 115 9.02 1.93 12.36
N SER A 116 9.83 2.22 13.36
CA SER A 116 11.12 2.86 13.18
C SER A 116 12.16 1.87 12.62
N LEU A 117 13.29 2.37 12.17
CA LEU A 117 14.41 1.49 11.77
C LEU A 117 14.92 0.70 12.97
N GLU A 118 14.91 1.28 14.17
CA GLU A 118 15.25 0.62 15.42
C GLU A 118 14.29 -0.53 15.74
N ASP A 119 12.96 -0.34 15.56
CA ASP A 119 11.98 -1.40 15.74
C ASP A 119 12.23 -2.56 14.77
N LEU A 120 12.58 -2.27 13.52
CA LEU A 120 12.92 -3.28 12.52
C LEU A 120 14.19 -4.04 12.92
N GLN A 121 15.19 -3.36 13.45
CA GLN A 121 16.41 -3.97 13.95
C GLN A 121 16.12 -4.88 15.15
N GLN A 122 15.34 -4.41 16.14
CA GLN A 122 14.95 -5.20 17.30
C GLN A 122 14.15 -6.45 16.91
N GLN A 123 13.35 -6.38 15.85
CA GLN A 123 12.66 -7.53 15.28
C GLN A 123 13.56 -8.46 14.47
N GLY A 124 14.88 -8.21 14.40
CA GLY A 124 15.85 -9.04 13.68
C GLY A 124 15.70 -8.98 12.15
N ARG A 125 15.08 -7.93 11.60
CA ARG A 125 14.83 -7.83 10.15
C ARG A 125 16.12 -7.74 9.33
N PHE A 126 17.22 -7.30 9.93
CA PHE A 126 18.53 -7.20 9.28
C PHE A 126 19.42 -8.41 9.52
N ALA A 127 18.99 -9.43 10.27
CA ALA A 127 19.82 -10.58 10.66
C ALA A 127 20.34 -11.43 9.50
N LYS A 128 19.68 -11.37 8.33
CA LYS A 128 20.08 -12.11 7.12
C LYS A 128 20.63 -11.19 6.02
N THR A 129 21.04 -9.98 6.36
CA THR A 129 21.62 -9.04 5.40
C THR A 129 22.99 -9.54 4.96
N SER A 130 23.25 -9.50 3.65
CA SER A 130 24.54 -9.88 3.06
C SER A 130 24.97 -8.84 2.03
N THR A 131 26.28 -8.65 1.89
CA THR A 131 26.86 -7.75 0.90
C THR A 131 26.94 -8.44 -0.44
N VAL A 132 26.48 -7.76 -1.51
CA VAL A 132 26.72 -8.16 -2.88
C VAL A 132 27.70 -7.17 -3.49
N LYS A 133 28.89 -7.62 -3.88
CA LYS A 133 29.86 -6.78 -4.59
C LYS A 133 29.50 -6.78 -6.08
N LEU A 134 29.17 -5.61 -6.62
CA LEU A 134 28.86 -5.40 -8.03
C LEU A 134 29.90 -4.43 -8.62
N GLY A 135 30.71 -4.91 -9.56
CA GLY A 135 31.54 -4.07 -10.42
C GLY A 135 32.97 -3.81 -9.91
N GLU A 136 33.72 -3.06 -10.74
CA GLU A 136 35.08 -2.63 -10.50
C GLU A 136 35.15 -1.50 -9.46
N GLU A 137 36.29 -1.37 -8.80
CA GLU A 137 36.54 -0.31 -7.81
C GLU A 137 36.43 1.06 -8.50
N THR A 138 35.39 1.81 -8.17
CA THR A 138 35.21 3.21 -8.55
C THR A 138 35.76 4.08 -7.42
N GLU A 139 36.29 5.25 -7.76
CA GLU A 139 36.73 6.21 -6.75
C GLU A 139 35.52 6.71 -5.96
N LEU A 140 35.45 6.29 -4.68
CA LEU A 140 34.32 6.59 -3.81
C LEU A 140 34.44 7.99 -3.19
N LEU A 141 33.33 8.68 -3.08
CA LEU A 141 33.21 9.89 -2.30
C LEU A 141 33.28 9.59 -0.79
N ASP A 142 33.62 10.59 0.03
CA ASP A 142 33.81 10.39 1.47
C ASP A 142 32.59 9.80 2.17
N TYR A 143 31.37 10.28 1.83
CA TYR A 143 30.13 9.72 2.39
C TYR A 143 29.87 8.29 1.91
N GLU A 144 30.34 7.91 0.72
CA GLU A 144 30.19 6.53 0.20
C GLU A 144 31.11 5.57 0.94
N ARG A 145 32.33 6.00 1.26
CA ARG A 145 33.26 5.26 2.14
C ARG A 145 32.65 5.06 3.53
N GLU A 146 32.04 6.10 4.09
CA GLU A 146 31.35 6.03 5.37
C GLU A 146 30.18 5.04 5.33
N LEU A 147 29.34 5.09 4.29
CA LEU A 147 28.23 4.15 4.11
C LEU A 147 28.73 2.71 4.01
N MET A 148 29.80 2.46 3.24
CA MET A 148 30.40 1.12 3.15
C MET A 148 30.91 0.65 4.52
N ALA A 149 31.61 1.48 5.26
CA ALA A 149 32.12 1.14 6.57
C ALA A 149 30.99 0.80 7.57
N LEU A 150 29.88 1.53 7.55
CA LEU A 150 28.69 1.23 8.36
C LEU A 150 28.08 -0.12 7.98
N HIS A 151 27.93 -0.38 6.67
CA HIS A 151 27.40 -1.64 6.18
C HIS A 151 28.30 -2.83 6.58
N GLU A 152 29.63 -2.72 6.45
CA GLU A 152 30.59 -3.77 6.82
C GLU A 152 30.55 -4.08 8.31
N ARG A 153 30.31 -3.07 9.16
CA ARG A 153 30.16 -3.26 10.62
C ARG A 153 28.78 -3.78 11.03
N GLY A 154 27.84 -3.94 10.08
CA GLY A 154 26.46 -4.35 10.36
C GLY A 154 25.60 -3.26 11.04
N GLU A 155 26.02 -2.02 10.99
CA GLU A 155 25.32 -0.87 11.55
C GLU A 155 24.21 -0.38 10.59
N TYR A 156 23.25 -1.30 10.28
CA TYR A 156 22.29 -1.09 9.20
C TYR A 156 21.31 0.07 9.44
N VAL A 157 20.94 0.36 10.67
CA VAL A 157 20.08 1.49 11.00
C VAL A 157 20.76 2.78 10.60
N GLU A 158 22.02 2.99 11.04
CA GLU A 158 22.76 4.20 10.74
C GLU A 158 23.13 4.30 9.25
N PHE A 159 23.46 3.17 8.62
CA PHE A 159 23.66 3.08 7.18
C PHE A 159 22.44 3.58 6.40
N LEU A 160 21.23 3.11 6.72
CA LEU A 160 20.00 3.48 6.04
C LEU A 160 19.65 4.97 6.30
N ARG A 161 19.79 5.42 7.54
CA ARG A 161 19.56 6.82 7.91
C ARG A 161 20.48 7.76 7.12
N LYS A 162 21.77 7.45 7.06
CA LYS A 162 22.72 8.25 6.27
C LYS A 162 22.47 8.14 4.77
N ALA A 163 22.11 6.97 4.25
CA ALA A 163 21.77 6.83 2.85
C ALA A 163 20.56 7.70 2.45
N VAL A 164 19.54 7.79 3.30
CA VAL A 164 18.40 8.69 3.12
C VAL A 164 18.84 10.15 3.16
N ASN A 165 19.60 10.55 4.18
CA ASN A 165 20.06 11.92 4.36
C ASN A 165 20.99 12.39 3.22
N HIS A 166 21.79 11.50 2.64
CA HIS A 166 22.59 11.75 1.44
C HIS A 166 21.79 11.61 0.13
N LYS A 167 20.45 11.47 0.20
CA LYS A 167 19.53 11.38 -0.95
C LYS A 167 19.93 10.28 -1.93
N ARG A 168 20.33 9.12 -1.41
CA ARG A 168 20.70 7.97 -2.25
C ARG A 168 19.46 7.30 -2.81
N ASN A 169 19.58 6.76 -4.01
CA ASN A 169 18.56 5.95 -4.62
C ASN A 169 18.47 4.62 -3.88
N ILE A 170 17.30 4.31 -3.32
CA ILE A 170 17.05 3.07 -2.57
C ILE A 170 15.98 2.28 -3.31
N ALA A 171 16.30 1.06 -3.73
CA ALA A 171 15.36 0.14 -4.35
C ALA A 171 14.92 -0.91 -3.32
N ILE A 172 13.60 -1.05 -3.14
CA ILE A 172 13.01 -2.03 -2.20
C ILE A 172 12.21 -3.04 -3.01
N ALA A 173 12.69 -4.29 -3.04
CA ALA A 173 12.06 -5.38 -3.75
C ALA A 173 11.69 -6.53 -2.80
N GLY A 174 10.67 -7.29 -3.15
CA GLY A 174 10.21 -8.44 -2.36
C GLY A 174 8.81 -8.88 -2.75
N ALA A 175 8.42 -10.07 -2.31
CA ALA A 175 7.09 -10.62 -2.53
C ALA A 175 5.98 -9.80 -1.85
N THR A 176 4.74 -9.99 -2.26
CA THR A 176 3.58 -9.43 -1.60
C THR A 176 3.55 -9.87 -0.13
N GLY A 177 3.26 -8.95 0.79
CA GLY A 177 3.24 -9.24 2.23
C GLY A 177 4.61 -9.31 2.91
N SER A 178 5.73 -9.08 2.21
CA SER A 178 7.08 -9.11 2.79
C SER A 178 7.44 -7.90 3.68
N GLY A 179 6.56 -6.91 3.78
CA GLY A 179 6.77 -5.71 4.60
C GLY A 179 7.40 -4.53 3.86
N LYS A 180 7.42 -4.53 2.51
CA LYS A 180 7.97 -3.41 1.71
C LYS A 180 7.43 -2.05 2.12
N SER A 181 6.11 -1.90 2.16
CA SER A 181 5.46 -0.61 2.51
C SER A 181 5.79 -0.18 3.94
N THR A 182 5.89 -1.13 4.88
CA THR A 182 6.31 -0.86 6.26
C THR A 182 7.76 -0.35 6.29
N PHE A 183 8.66 -1.01 5.56
CA PHE A 183 10.05 -0.60 5.46
C PHE A 183 10.20 0.75 4.75
N THR A 184 9.47 0.98 3.66
CA THR A 184 9.44 2.28 2.97
C THR A 184 9.03 3.41 3.92
N ARG A 185 7.98 3.17 4.73
CA ARG A 185 7.52 4.15 5.74
C ARG A 185 8.61 4.45 6.77
N SER A 186 9.33 3.43 7.24
CA SER A 186 10.46 3.64 8.17
C SER A 186 11.55 4.51 7.56
N LEU A 187 11.86 4.36 6.27
CA LEU A 187 12.82 5.22 5.57
C LEU A 187 12.30 6.65 5.36
N ILE A 188 11.00 6.80 5.05
CA ILE A 188 10.37 8.12 4.90
C ILE A 188 10.46 8.92 6.20
N ASN A 189 10.32 8.27 7.36
CA ASN A 189 10.44 8.92 8.66
C ASN A 189 11.86 9.46 8.95
N GLU A 190 12.87 8.99 8.25
CA GLU A 190 14.24 9.50 8.35
C GLU A 190 14.49 10.73 7.46
N ILE A 191 13.56 11.07 6.56
CA ILE A 191 13.67 12.28 5.72
C ILE A 191 13.36 13.51 6.60
N PRO A 192 14.20 14.57 6.57
CA PRO A 192 13.90 15.80 7.30
C PRO A 192 12.53 16.37 6.95
N ARG A 193 11.72 16.72 7.95
CA ARG A 193 10.33 17.19 7.76
C ARG A 193 10.19 18.41 6.87
N THR A 194 11.24 19.22 6.79
CA THR A 194 11.29 20.43 5.97
C THR A 194 11.50 20.14 4.48
N GLU A 195 11.81 18.90 4.12
CA GLU A 195 11.99 18.53 2.72
C GLU A 195 10.63 18.23 2.06
N ARG A 196 10.47 18.71 0.84
CA ARG A 196 9.31 18.38 0.01
C ARG A 196 9.39 16.93 -0.44
N LEU A 197 8.33 16.17 -0.21
CA LEU A 197 8.19 14.80 -0.66
C LEU A 197 7.13 14.69 -1.75
N ILE A 198 7.43 13.98 -2.83
CA ILE A 198 6.45 13.63 -3.85
C ILE A 198 6.33 12.11 -3.90
N VAL A 199 5.12 11.64 -3.70
CA VAL A 199 4.78 10.22 -3.75
C VAL A 199 4.10 9.92 -5.08
N LEU A 200 4.68 9.00 -5.86
CA LEU A 200 4.13 8.55 -7.13
C LEU A 200 3.67 7.10 -7.00
N GLU A 201 2.38 6.85 -7.10
CA GLU A 201 1.79 5.54 -6.79
C GLU A 201 0.64 5.17 -7.74
N ASP A 202 0.40 3.88 -7.94
CA ASP A 202 -0.71 3.35 -8.73
C ASP A 202 -2.00 3.24 -7.91
N VAL A 203 -1.85 2.91 -6.64
CA VAL A 203 -2.92 2.88 -5.64
C VAL A 203 -2.44 3.62 -4.40
N HIS A 204 -3.25 4.52 -3.90
CA HIS A 204 -2.87 5.33 -2.74
C HIS A 204 -2.62 4.45 -1.51
N GLU A 205 -1.38 4.49 -1.01
CA GLU A 205 -1.01 3.98 0.31
C GLU A 205 -0.61 5.18 1.18
N PRO A 206 -1.23 5.39 2.33
CA PRO A 206 -0.87 6.49 3.21
C PRO A 206 0.47 6.20 3.93
N VAL A 207 1.53 5.98 3.15
CA VAL A 207 2.87 5.65 3.69
C VAL A 207 3.60 6.86 4.24
N ALA A 208 3.21 8.06 3.80
CA ALA A 208 3.89 9.31 4.12
C ALA A 208 2.96 10.32 4.82
N GLU A 209 1.72 9.95 5.17
CA GLU A 209 0.82 10.83 5.93
C GLU A 209 1.47 11.23 7.24
N ASP A 210 1.44 12.53 7.55
CA ASP A 210 2.03 13.16 8.75
C ASP A 210 3.58 13.08 8.84
N ALA A 211 4.28 12.52 7.83
CA ALA A 211 5.75 12.39 7.86
C ALA A 211 6.46 13.72 7.50
N GLN A 212 5.86 14.53 6.64
CA GLN A 212 6.46 15.74 6.09
C GLN A 212 5.52 16.95 6.17
N ASP A 213 6.11 18.16 6.18
CA ASP A 213 5.35 19.41 6.18
C ASP A 213 4.80 19.72 4.77
N GLU A 214 5.45 19.24 3.72
CA GLU A 214 5.03 19.40 2.33
C GLU A 214 5.05 18.06 1.58
N ILE A 215 3.87 17.53 1.24
CA ILE A 215 3.73 16.27 0.50
C ILE A 215 2.81 16.48 -0.71
N GLY A 216 3.27 16.02 -1.88
CA GLY A 216 2.48 15.91 -3.10
C GLY A 216 2.25 14.44 -3.48
N TYR A 217 1.03 14.11 -3.91
CA TYR A 217 0.69 12.77 -4.39
C TYR A 217 0.33 12.81 -5.87
N LEU A 218 0.96 11.97 -6.66
CA LEU A 218 0.67 11.76 -8.07
C LEU A 218 0.24 10.30 -8.29
N MET A 219 -0.92 10.13 -8.94
CA MET A 219 -1.46 8.81 -9.23
C MET A 219 -1.15 8.42 -10.67
N TYR A 220 -0.37 7.36 -10.87
CA TYR A 220 -0.12 6.84 -12.20
C TYR A 220 -1.02 5.64 -12.53
N GLY A 221 -1.14 5.31 -13.82
CA GLY A 221 -1.93 4.20 -14.31
C GLY A 221 -1.45 3.71 -15.68
N GLN A 222 -2.19 2.77 -16.26
CA GLN A 222 -1.90 2.30 -17.61
C GLN A 222 -2.19 3.40 -18.65
N LYS A 223 -1.44 3.38 -19.76
CA LYS A 223 -1.64 4.32 -20.86
C LYS A 223 -3.10 4.28 -21.35
N GLY A 224 -3.75 5.44 -21.33
CA GLY A 224 -5.16 5.58 -21.72
C GLY A 224 -6.17 5.49 -20.57
N GLN A 225 -5.75 5.18 -19.36
CA GLN A 225 -6.62 5.24 -18.18
C GLN A 225 -6.94 6.70 -17.86
N LYS A 226 -8.23 7.04 -17.93
CA LYS A 226 -8.71 8.42 -17.79
C LYS A 226 -8.36 9.01 -16.41
N GLY A 227 -7.75 10.18 -16.40
CA GLY A 227 -7.39 10.88 -15.16
C GLY A 227 -6.13 10.36 -14.47
N ARG A 228 -5.37 9.47 -15.11
CA ARG A 228 -4.09 8.95 -14.62
C ARG A 228 -2.95 9.34 -15.56
N ILE A 229 -1.79 9.61 -15.00
CA ILE A 229 -0.55 9.87 -15.74
C ILE A 229 0.26 8.57 -15.88
N THR A 230 1.14 8.49 -16.85
CA THR A 230 2.13 7.41 -16.91
C THR A 230 3.23 7.66 -15.86
N PRO A 231 3.94 6.62 -15.39
CA PRO A 231 5.07 6.81 -14.47
C PRO A 231 6.11 7.80 -15.00
N SER A 232 6.40 7.77 -16.31
CA SER A 232 7.35 8.69 -16.94
C SER A 232 6.89 10.16 -16.94
N GLU A 233 5.59 10.41 -17.13
CA GLU A 233 5.02 11.74 -17.02
C GLU A 233 5.05 12.22 -15.58
N GLY A 234 4.77 11.34 -14.62
CA GLY A 234 4.86 11.63 -13.19
C GLY A 234 6.26 12.06 -12.79
N ILE A 235 7.29 11.30 -13.17
CA ILE A 235 8.69 11.64 -12.88
C ILE A 235 9.06 13.00 -13.47
N LYS A 236 8.67 13.29 -14.72
CA LYS A 236 8.94 14.59 -15.35
C LYS A 236 8.23 15.74 -14.64
N ALA A 237 7.04 15.52 -14.07
CA ALA A 237 6.32 16.53 -13.32
C ALA A 237 6.93 16.82 -11.93
N CYS A 238 7.79 15.91 -11.42
CA CYS A 238 8.48 16.08 -10.14
C CYS A 238 9.82 16.84 -10.27
N MET A 239 10.35 16.95 -11.49
CA MET A 239 11.61 17.65 -11.80
C MET A 239 11.39 19.14 -12.01
#